data_8002ce5dd4a5114c1f813ee9d7c7beef
#
_entry.id   8002ce5dd4a5114c1f813ee9d7c7beef
#
_cell.length_a   1.000
_cell.length_b   1.000
_cell.length_c   1.000
_cell.angle_alpha   90.00
_cell.angle_beta   90.00
_cell.angle_gamma   90.00
#
_symmetry.space_group_name_H-M   'P 1'
#
loop_
_entity.id
_entity.type
_entity.pdbx_description
1 polymer ?
#
loop_
_entity_poly.entity_id
_entity_poly.type
_entity_poly.pdbx_seq_one_letter_code
_entity_poly.pdbx_strand_id
1 'polypeptide(L)'
;MLSIYPAYFCKEDSGYSVIFPDLNYLSTCGETLEEAMEMAVDCLAGHLYLCRQLQEPVFPPSKPEALRPEEYLKNIYGDLPVPDYFITMVSVDVDAYAREHFEKSVKKTLTIPAWLNQEALKRGLNFSK
;
A
#
# COMPACT_ATOMS: atom_id res chain seq x y z
N MET A 1 5.76 15.79 -7.32
CA MET A 1 4.29 15.85 -7.28
C MET A 1 3.75 14.78 -6.36
N LEU A 2 2.83 15.13 -5.49
CA LEU A 2 2.28 14.18 -4.53
C LEU A 2 1.15 13.39 -5.13
N SER A 3 1.17 12.09 -4.88
CA SER A 3 0.02 11.22 -5.07
C SER A 3 -0.66 11.10 -3.71
N ILE A 4 -1.97 11.26 -3.69
CA ILE A 4 -2.71 11.27 -2.43
C ILE A 4 -3.92 10.36 -2.56
N TYR A 5 -4.00 9.36 -1.68
CA TYR A 5 -5.09 8.40 -1.71
C TYR A 5 -5.67 8.21 -0.32
N PRO A 6 -6.99 8.05 -0.22
CA PRO A 6 -7.60 7.76 1.07
C PRO A 6 -7.32 6.32 1.49
N ALA A 7 -7.17 6.13 2.77
CA ALA A 7 -6.95 4.81 3.34
C ALA A 7 -7.77 4.65 4.61
N TYR A 8 -8.26 3.44 4.83
CA TYR A 8 -8.93 3.08 6.07
C TYR A 8 -7.91 2.45 6.99
N PHE A 9 -7.76 3.05 8.18
CA PHE A 9 -6.90 2.48 9.21
C PHE A 9 -7.82 1.81 10.22
N CYS A 10 -7.75 0.49 10.26
CA CYS A 10 -8.62 -0.31 11.12
C CYS A 10 -7.83 -0.81 12.32
N LYS A 11 -8.38 -0.58 13.51
CA LYS A 11 -7.69 -0.98 14.72
C LYS A 11 -7.85 -2.47 14.95
N GLU A 12 -6.74 -3.17 15.03
CA GLU A 12 -6.73 -4.60 15.30
C GLU A 12 -6.26 -4.85 16.73
N ASP A 13 -6.26 -6.11 17.15
CA ASP A 13 -5.85 -6.45 18.50
C ASP A 13 -4.43 -6.00 18.79
N SER A 14 -3.55 -6.10 17.81
CA SER A 14 -2.15 -5.73 18.00
C SER A 14 -1.68 -4.84 16.85
N GLY A 15 -2.26 -3.67 16.75
CA GLY A 15 -1.81 -2.72 15.74
C GLY A 15 -2.93 -2.27 14.83
N TYR A 16 -2.57 -2.00 13.58
CA TYR A 16 -3.49 -1.42 12.62
C TYR A 16 -3.36 -2.13 11.28
N SER A 17 -4.51 -2.33 10.63
CA SER A 17 -4.54 -2.74 9.22
C SER A 17 -4.86 -1.49 8.40
N VAL A 18 -4.22 -1.36 7.25
CA VAL A 18 -4.42 -0.21 6.38
C VAL A 18 -4.93 -0.73 5.04
N ILE A 19 -6.03 -0.16 4.57
CA ILE A 19 -6.64 -0.61 3.32
C ILE A 19 -6.89 0.60 2.44
N PHE A 20 -6.47 0.51 1.17
CA PHE A 20 -6.71 1.55 0.18
C PHE A 20 -7.91 1.15 -0.67
N PRO A 21 -9.07 1.75 -0.43
CA PRO A 21 -10.30 1.32 -1.13
C PRO A 21 -10.24 1.54 -2.64
N ASP A 22 -9.50 2.53 -3.11
CA ASP A 22 -9.45 2.83 -4.54
C ASP A 22 -8.47 1.96 -5.28
N LEU A 23 -7.65 1.19 -4.59
CA LEU A 23 -6.57 0.45 -5.21
C LEU A 23 -6.76 -1.06 -5.08
N ASN A 24 -8.01 -1.49 -5.22
CA ASN A 24 -8.36 -2.90 -5.31
C ASN A 24 -7.86 -3.70 -4.11
N TYR A 25 -8.27 -3.25 -2.91
CA TYR A 25 -7.96 -3.93 -1.65
C TYR A 25 -6.48 -3.93 -1.31
N LEU A 26 -5.69 -3.06 -1.93
CA LEU A 26 -4.29 -2.91 -1.54
C LEU A 26 -4.22 -2.63 -0.05
N SER A 27 -3.45 -3.43 0.68
CA SER A 27 -3.45 -3.31 2.13
C SER A 27 -2.08 -3.60 2.72
N THR A 28 -1.89 -3.10 3.94
CA THR A 28 -0.69 -3.34 4.70
C THR A 28 -1.05 -3.25 6.18
N CYS A 29 -0.07 -3.32 7.05
CA CYS A 29 -0.33 -3.25 8.49
C CYS A 29 0.90 -2.75 9.22
N GLY A 30 0.71 -2.40 10.49
CA GLY A 30 1.78 -2.01 11.36
C GLY A 30 1.38 -2.21 12.81
N GLU A 31 2.34 -2.37 13.69
CA GLU A 31 2.05 -2.62 15.10
C GLU A 31 1.72 -1.35 15.87
N THR A 32 2.17 -0.21 15.37
CA THR A 32 1.84 1.09 15.94
C THR A 32 1.25 1.95 14.85
N LEU A 33 0.64 3.06 15.24
CA LEU A 33 0.10 3.99 14.24
C LEU A 33 1.22 4.54 13.38
N GLU A 34 2.35 4.86 13.98
CA GLU A 34 3.49 5.38 13.24
C GLU A 34 3.97 4.36 12.20
N GLU A 35 4.15 3.12 12.64
CA GLU A 35 4.59 2.08 11.72
C GLU A 35 3.56 1.84 10.62
N ALA A 36 2.27 1.83 10.99
CA ALA A 36 1.22 1.63 10.00
C ALA A 36 1.24 2.72 8.93
N MET A 37 1.50 3.96 9.34
CA MET A 37 1.57 5.04 8.38
C MET A 37 2.81 4.89 7.48
N GLU A 38 3.94 4.52 8.07
CA GLU A 38 5.14 4.29 7.26
C GLU A 38 4.92 3.18 6.25
N MET A 39 4.28 2.11 6.69
CA MET A 39 3.97 1.01 5.79
C MET A 39 2.96 1.41 4.74
N ALA A 40 2.00 2.27 5.10
CA ALA A 40 1.02 2.76 4.15
C ALA A 40 1.68 3.57 3.05
N VAL A 41 2.61 4.45 3.41
CA VAL A 41 3.34 5.25 2.42
C VAL A 41 4.14 4.35 1.51
N ASP A 42 4.87 3.41 2.09
CA ASP A 42 5.69 2.48 1.31
C ASP A 42 4.82 1.63 0.37
N CYS A 43 3.71 1.15 0.88
CA CYS A 43 2.80 0.30 0.11
C CYS A 43 2.20 1.09 -1.07
N LEU A 44 1.76 2.31 -0.81
CA LEU A 44 1.21 3.16 -1.85
C LEU A 44 2.26 3.47 -2.91
N ALA A 45 3.45 3.87 -2.48
CA ALA A 45 4.51 4.19 -3.41
C ALA A 45 4.90 2.99 -4.25
N GLY A 46 5.03 1.83 -3.62
CA GLY A 46 5.40 0.61 -4.33
C GLY A 46 4.37 0.21 -5.37
N HIS A 47 3.09 0.31 -5.00
CA HIS A 47 2.03 -0.03 -5.93
C HIS A 47 2.02 0.90 -7.15
N LEU A 48 2.09 2.20 -6.89
CA LEU A 48 2.07 3.16 -7.99
C LEU A 48 3.31 3.05 -8.86
N TYR A 49 4.45 2.83 -8.23
CA TYR A 49 5.70 2.65 -8.96
C TYR A 49 5.62 1.41 -9.86
N LEU A 50 5.15 0.32 -9.33
CA LEU A 50 5.02 -0.92 -10.09
C LEU A 50 4.06 -0.77 -11.25
N CYS A 51 2.93 -0.14 -11.02
CA CYS A 51 1.98 0.10 -12.10
C CYS A 51 2.61 0.92 -13.22
N ARG A 52 3.41 1.92 -12.84
CA ARG A 52 4.10 2.73 -13.84
C ARG A 52 5.09 1.91 -14.63
N GLN A 53 5.85 1.04 -13.94
CA GLN A 53 6.83 0.19 -14.62
C GLN A 53 6.17 -0.79 -15.58
N LEU A 54 5.00 -1.29 -15.21
CA LEU A 54 4.28 -2.24 -16.02
C LEU A 54 3.31 -1.58 -17.00
N GLN A 55 3.26 -0.25 -16.99
CA GLN A 55 2.36 0.53 -17.84
C GLN A 55 0.91 0.12 -17.63
N GLU A 56 0.56 -0.20 -16.41
CA GLU A 56 -0.81 -0.54 -16.07
C GLU A 56 -1.55 0.69 -15.59
N PRO A 57 -2.86 0.77 -15.87
CA PRO A 57 -3.63 1.92 -15.41
C PRO A 57 -3.77 1.92 -13.90
N VAL A 58 -3.87 3.14 -13.33
CA VAL A 58 -4.05 3.32 -11.91
C VAL A 58 -5.40 4.00 -11.70
N PHE A 59 -6.20 3.46 -10.77
CA PHE A 59 -7.47 4.08 -10.45
C PHE A 59 -7.23 5.42 -9.77
N PRO A 60 -7.98 6.45 -10.13
CA PRO A 60 -7.83 7.75 -9.47
C PRO A 60 -8.36 7.71 -8.05
N PRO A 61 -7.86 8.58 -7.18
CA PRO A 61 -8.35 8.62 -5.80
C PRO A 61 -9.77 9.16 -5.71
N SER A 62 -10.56 8.57 -4.84
CA SER A 62 -11.89 9.05 -4.55
C SER A 62 -11.82 10.28 -3.66
N LYS A 63 -12.83 11.14 -3.76
CA LYS A 63 -12.97 12.21 -2.80
C LYS A 63 -13.42 11.61 -1.47
N PRO A 64 -12.95 12.14 -0.34
CA PRO A 64 -13.33 11.57 0.95
C PRO A 64 -14.83 11.47 1.15
N GLU A 65 -15.58 12.46 0.68
CA GLU A 65 -17.02 12.45 0.86
C GLU A 65 -17.74 11.41 0.01
N ALA A 66 -17.06 10.85 -0.99
CA ALA A 66 -17.66 9.82 -1.84
C ALA A 66 -17.44 8.41 -1.28
N LEU A 67 -16.64 8.29 -0.24
CA LEU A 67 -16.35 6.97 0.32
C LEU A 67 -17.53 6.41 1.10
N ARG A 68 -17.60 5.09 1.12
CA ARG A 68 -18.63 4.37 1.87
C ARG A 68 -17.93 3.35 2.76
N PRO A 69 -17.24 3.82 3.81
CA PRO A 69 -16.39 2.92 4.60
C PRO A 69 -17.14 1.79 5.27
N GLU A 70 -18.34 2.05 5.75
CA GLU A 70 -19.08 1.02 6.47
C GLU A 70 -19.44 -0.15 5.56
N GLU A 71 -19.92 0.14 4.38
CA GLU A 71 -20.23 -0.91 3.42
C GLU A 71 -18.96 -1.65 2.99
N TYR A 72 -17.92 -0.89 2.71
CA TYR A 72 -16.67 -1.45 2.22
C TYR A 72 -16.06 -2.40 3.26
N LEU A 73 -15.98 -1.93 4.49
CA LEU A 73 -15.39 -2.73 5.56
C LEU A 73 -16.26 -3.93 5.92
N LYS A 74 -17.56 -3.78 5.84
CA LYS A 74 -18.44 -4.90 6.09
C LYS A 74 -18.20 -6.01 5.08
N ASN A 75 -17.97 -5.64 3.83
CA ASN A 75 -17.68 -6.64 2.80
C ASN A 75 -16.36 -7.35 3.09
N ILE A 76 -15.38 -6.64 3.61
CA ILE A 76 -14.09 -7.23 3.92
C ILE A 76 -14.18 -8.15 5.12
N TYR A 77 -14.81 -7.68 6.19
CA TYR A 77 -14.85 -8.44 7.43
C TYR A 77 -15.93 -9.51 7.46
N GLY A 78 -16.92 -9.41 6.56
CA GLY A 78 -17.95 -10.42 6.46
C GLY A 78 -18.75 -10.55 7.73
N ASP A 79 -18.73 -11.74 8.30
CA ASP A 79 -19.47 -12.02 9.54
C ASP A 79 -18.75 -11.55 10.79
N LEU A 80 -17.48 -11.19 10.66
CA LEU A 80 -16.73 -10.68 11.80
C LEU A 80 -17.13 -9.24 12.07
N PRO A 81 -17.05 -8.81 13.33
CA PRO A 81 -17.37 -7.40 13.62
C PRO A 81 -16.36 -6.47 12.99
N VAL A 82 -16.87 -5.38 12.45
CA VAL A 82 -16.01 -4.35 11.88
C VAL A 82 -15.31 -3.64 13.02
N PRO A 83 -13.98 -3.55 13.01
CA PRO A 83 -13.27 -2.88 14.08
C PRO A 83 -13.43 -1.36 13.99
N ASP A 84 -13.01 -0.68 15.04
CA ASP A 84 -12.92 0.78 14.99
C ASP A 84 -11.95 1.17 13.89
N TYR A 85 -12.26 2.23 13.19
CA TYR A 85 -11.43 2.67 12.08
C TYR A 85 -11.48 4.18 11.94
N PHE A 86 -10.52 4.71 11.20
CA PHE A 86 -10.59 6.10 10.77
C PHE A 86 -10.05 6.18 9.34
N ILE A 87 -10.39 7.29 8.69
CA ILE A 87 -9.95 7.53 7.31
C ILE A 87 -8.89 8.62 7.34
N THR A 88 -7.79 8.38 6.65
CA THR A 88 -6.80 9.43 6.49
C THR A 88 -6.29 9.40 5.06
N MET A 89 -5.76 10.53 4.62
CA MET A 89 -5.19 10.63 3.29
C MET A 89 -3.71 10.31 3.40
N VAL A 90 -3.27 9.34 2.62
CA VAL A 90 -1.87 8.96 2.57
C VAL A 90 -1.27 9.60 1.32
N SER A 91 -0.14 10.27 1.49
CA SER A 91 0.48 10.99 0.39
C SER A 91 1.94 10.59 0.24
N VAL A 92 2.38 10.58 -1.01
CA VAL A 92 3.78 10.28 -1.29
C VAL A 92 4.14 10.86 -2.65
N ASP A 93 5.38 11.36 -2.74
CA ASP A 93 5.97 11.72 -4.02
C ASP A 93 6.65 10.46 -4.54
N VAL A 94 5.99 9.78 -5.49
CA VAL A 94 6.47 8.47 -5.93
C VAL A 94 7.87 8.54 -6.51
N ASP A 95 8.16 9.58 -7.29
CA ASP A 95 9.48 9.68 -7.90
C ASP A 95 10.58 9.84 -6.86
N ALA A 96 10.34 10.72 -5.90
CA ALA A 96 11.31 10.94 -4.84
C ALA A 96 11.49 9.70 -3.96
N TYR A 97 10.37 9.07 -3.63
CA TYR A 97 10.40 7.88 -2.80
C TYR A 97 11.12 6.74 -3.51
N ALA A 98 10.86 6.59 -4.80
CA ALA A 98 11.48 5.51 -5.58
C ALA A 98 13.00 5.71 -5.65
N ARG A 99 13.44 6.93 -5.87
CA ARG A 99 14.88 7.18 -5.91
C ARG A 99 15.54 6.81 -4.60
N GLU A 100 14.89 7.11 -3.50
CA GLU A 100 15.46 6.86 -2.19
C GLU A 100 15.36 5.39 -1.78
N HIS A 101 14.24 4.74 -2.06
CA HIS A 101 13.97 3.43 -1.49
C HIS A 101 14.02 2.28 -2.48
N PHE A 102 13.72 2.52 -3.74
CA PHE A 102 13.66 1.45 -4.72
C PHE A 102 14.86 1.44 -5.63
N GLU A 103 15.14 2.56 -6.27
CA GLU A 103 16.21 2.62 -7.25
C GLU A 103 17.58 2.61 -6.61
N LYS A 104 17.69 3.30 -5.48
CA LYS A 104 18.95 3.32 -4.76
C LYS A 104 19.30 1.93 -4.23
N SER A 105 18.33 1.20 -3.75
CA SER A 105 18.53 -0.15 -3.27
C SER A 105 18.97 -1.07 -4.40
N VAL A 106 18.37 -0.92 -5.56
CA VAL A 106 18.76 -1.73 -6.72
C VAL A 106 20.22 -1.49 -7.06
N LYS A 107 20.63 -0.23 -7.04
CA LYS A 107 22.04 0.08 -7.31
C LYS A 107 22.98 -0.55 -6.30
N LYS A 108 22.63 -0.44 -5.05
CA LYS A 108 23.46 -0.96 -3.99
C LYS A 108 23.57 -2.47 -4.08
N THR A 109 22.59 -3.07 -4.63
CA THR A 109 22.51 -4.50 -4.64
C THR A 109 22.58 -5.04 -6.04
N LEU A 110 23.59 -4.59 -6.77
CA LEU A 110 23.94 -5.30 -7.99
C LEU A 110 24.11 -6.76 -7.67
N THR A 111 24.37 -7.01 -6.42
CA THR A 111 24.46 -8.36 -5.90
C THR A 111 23.18 -8.77 -5.24
N ILE A 112 22.06 -8.20 -5.67
CA ILE A 112 20.79 -8.59 -5.09
C ILE A 112 20.72 -10.10 -5.07
N PRO A 113 20.47 -10.63 -3.89
CA PRO A 113 20.41 -12.08 -3.78
C PRO A 113 19.31 -12.65 -4.63
N ALA A 114 19.59 -13.76 -5.22
CA ALA A 114 18.58 -14.45 -5.99
C ALA A 114 17.35 -14.77 -5.15
N TRP A 115 17.52 -14.90 -3.83
CA TRP A 115 16.38 -15.21 -2.97
C TRP A 115 15.30 -14.14 -3.03
N LEU A 116 15.69 -12.88 -3.21
CA LEU A 116 14.71 -11.82 -3.29
C LEU A 116 13.81 -11.99 -4.51
N ASN A 117 14.43 -12.31 -5.64
CA ASN A 117 13.66 -12.58 -6.84
C ASN A 117 12.80 -13.81 -6.68
N GLN A 118 13.33 -14.84 -6.06
CA GLN A 118 12.60 -16.07 -5.84
C GLN A 118 11.40 -15.85 -4.93
N GLU A 119 11.57 -15.03 -3.89
CA GLU A 119 10.45 -14.71 -3.02
C GLU A 119 9.35 -13.99 -3.77
N ALA A 120 9.73 -13.04 -4.62
CA ALA A 120 8.75 -12.33 -5.42
C ALA A 120 8.02 -13.27 -6.35
N LEU A 121 8.73 -14.19 -6.95
CA LEU A 121 8.12 -15.16 -7.84
C LEU A 121 7.16 -16.08 -7.10
N LYS A 122 7.54 -16.55 -5.94
CA LYS A 122 6.69 -17.41 -5.14
C LYS A 122 5.38 -16.73 -4.79
N ARG A 123 5.41 -15.44 -4.57
CA ARG A 123 4.23 -14.68 -4.22
C ARG A 123 3.44 -14.23 -5.42
N GLY A 124 3.89 -14.58 -6.63
CA GLY A 124 3.23 -14.12 -7.82
C GLY A 124 3.54 -12.68 -8.15
N LEU A 125 4.54 -12.12 -7.52
CA LEU A 125 5.00 -10.77 -7.81
C LEU A 125 5.99 -10.83 -8.95
N ASN A 126 5.96 -9.81 -9.78
CA ASN A 126 6.81 -9.82 -10.95
C ASN A 126 7.79 -8.69 -11.00
N PHE A 127 8.04 -8.06 -9.88
CA PHE A 127 8.82 -6.85 -9.90
C PHE A 127 10.28 -7.13 -10.01
N SER A 128 10.84 -8.11 -9.87
CA SER A 128 12.29 -8.28 -9.95
C SER A 128 12.68 -9.39 -10.88
N LYS A 129 11.91 -9.55 -11.84
CA LYS A 129 12.20 -10.60 -12.82
C LYS A 129 13.17 -10.16 -13.84
#